data_5165e3991357c4e103fceaae81e09da7
#
_entry.id   5165e3991357c4e103fceaae81e09da7
#
_cell.length_a   1.000
_cell.length_b   1.000
_cell.length_c   1.000
_cell.angle_alpha   90.00
_cell.angle_beta   90.00
_cell.angle_gamma   90.00
#
_symmetry.space_group_name_H-M   'P 1'
#
loop_
_entity.id
_entity.type
_entity.pdbx_description
1 polymer ?
#
loop_
_entity_poly.entity_id
_entity_poly.type
_entity_poly.pdbx_seq_one_letter_code
_entity_poly.pdbx_strand_id
1 'polypeptide(L)'
;LKIPDGGWFPLLVGSLVFLLMSTWKRGGQLVSERMSGEAIELESFIDALLVSMPARVAGTSVFMTSNNGRVPNAMLHNLMHNKVLHERVILLTLRTEDAPYVHNVRRVQIEQLSPTFWRVVASYGWRETPNVEEVFHRCGLEGLSCRMMETSFFMSHESLIVGKRPWY
;
A
#
# COMPACT_ATOMS: atom_id res chain seq x y z
N LEU A 1 42.81 8.55 -26.38
CA LEU A 1 41.52 7.83 -26.25
C LEU A 1 41.77 6.36 -26.53
N LYS A 2 41.76 5.48 -25.51
CA LYS A 2 42.02 4.02 -25.61
C LYS A 2 40.78 3.23 -26.07
N ILE A 3 39.91 3.82 -26.87
CA ILE A 3 38.66 3.18 -27.33
C ILE A 3 38.96 1.99 -28.27
N PRO A 4 39.93 2.05 -29.22
CA PRO A 4 40.23 0.93 -30.07
C PRO A 4 40.89 -0.27 -29.35
N ASP A 5 41.58 -0.02 -28.23
CA ASP A 5 42.35 -1.03 -27.48
C ASP A 5 41.50 -1.73 -26.40
N GLY A 6 40.19 -1.91 -26.64
CA GLY A 6 39.24 -2.60 -25.70
C GLY A 6 38.40 -1.68 -24.81
N GLY A 7 38.58 -0.35 -24.86
CA GLY A 7 37.79 0.61 -24.09
C GLY A 7 36.33 0.72 -24.52
N TRP A 8 35.93 0.12 -25.63
CA TRP A 8 34.54 0.03 -26.09
C TRP A 8 33.70 -0.97 -25.30
N PHE A 9 34.34 -2.03 -24.75
CA PHE A 9 33.60 -3.09 -24.04
C PHE A 9 32.86 -2.60 -22.80
N PRO A 10 33.46 -1.83 -21.88
CA PRO A 10 32.72 -1.24 -20.74
C PRO A 10 31.57 -0.33 -21.18
N LEU A 11 31.74 0.40 -22.30
CA LEU A 11 30.69 1.26 -22.85
C LEU A 11 29.50 0.43 -23.37
N LEU A 12 29.77 -0.68 -24.04
CA LEU A 12 28.73 -1.59 -24.53
C LEU A 12 27.95 -2.21 -23.33
N VAL A 13 28.67 -2.74 -22.35
CA VAL A 13 28.06 -3.33 -21.14
C VAL A 13 27.26 -2.26 -20.37
N GLY A 14 27.85 -1.08 -20.18
CA GLY A 14 27.14 0.03 -19.51
C GLY A 14 25.88 0.46 -20.24
N SER A 15 25.92 0.54 -21.58
CA SER A 15 24.74 0.84 -22.40
C SER A 15 23.64 -0.22 -22.26
N LEU A 16 24.02 -1.51 -22.27
CA LEU A 16 23.08 -2.61 -22.11
C LEU A 16 22.39 -2.57 -20.74
N VAL A 17 23.17 -2.37 -19.68
CA VAL A 17 22.64 -2.24 -18.31
C VAL A 17 21.74 -1.02 -18.19
N PHE A 18 22.14 0.11 -18.77
CA PHE A 18 21.33 1.32 -18.79
C PHE A 18 19.97 1.12 -19.50
N LEU A 19 19.96 0.46 -20.64
CA LEU A 19 18.73 0.13 -21.37
C LEU A 19 17.84 -0.80 -20.55
N LEU A 20 18.40 -1.83 -19.92
CA LEU A 20 17.65 -2.74 -19.04
C LEU A 20 17.01 -2.00 -17.87
N MET A 21 17.78 -1.19 -17.16
CA MET A 21 17.28 -0.41 -16.02
C MET A 21 16.22 0.63 -16.43
N SER A 22 16.43 1.30 -17.57
CA SER A 22 15.47 2.29 -18.09
C SER A 22 14.16 1.64 -18.51
N THR A 23 14.23 0.48 -19.16
CA THR A 23 13.04 -0.31 -19.55
C THR A 23 12.28 -0.81 -18.32
N TRP A 24 13.00 -1.32 -17.32
CA TRP A 24 12.41 -1.74 -16.04
C TRP A 24 11.69 -0.60 -15.33
N LYS A 25 12.36 0.55 -15.19
CA LYS A 25 11.78 1.76 -14.58
C LYS A 25 10.50 2.20 -15.30
N ARG A 26 10.54 2.27 -16.63
CA ARG A 26 9.38 2.65 -17.45
C ARG A 26 8.24 1.64 -17.34
N GLY A 27 8.56 0.34 -17.34
CA GLY A 27 7.58 -0.72 -17.14
C GLY A 27 6.87 -0.61 -15.77
N GLY A 28 7.62 -0.40 -14.70
CA GLY A 28 7.07 -0.19 -13.36
C GLY A 28 6.15 1.05 -13.28
N GLN A 29 6.53 2.14 -13.93
CA GLN A 29 5.68 3.35 -13.99
C GLN A 29 4.36 3.08 -14.73
N LEU A 30 4.40 2.44 -15.89
CA LEU A 30 3.18 2.11 -16.66
C LEU A 30 2.23 1.19 -15.90
N VAL A 31 2.77 0.21 -15.16
CA VAL A 31 1.97 -0.67 -14.29
C VAL A 31 1.32 0.15 -13.18
N SER A 32 2.11 0.96 -12.48
CA SER A 32 1.62 1.83 -11.40
C SER A 32 0.54 2.80 -11.88
N GLU A 33 0.71 3.42 -13.04
CA GLU A 33 -0.28 4.33 -13.65
C GLU A 33 -1.58 3.62 -14.00
N ARG A 34 -1.51 2.40 -14.56
CA ARG A 34 -2.69 1.61 -14.87
C ARG A 34 -3.46 1.17 -13.63
N MET A 35 -2.76 0.67 -12.63
CA MET A 35 -3.36 0.31 -11.34
C MET A 35 -3.96 1.55 -10.65
N SER A 36 -3.38 2.71 -10.92
CA SER A 36 -3.85 3.98 -10.39
C SER A 36 -5.09 4.54 -11.09
N GLY A 37 -5.27 4.29 -12.38
CA GLY A 37 -6.35 4.87 -13.18
C GLY A 37 -7.76 4.36 -12.85
N GLU A 38 -7.88 3.16 -12.29
CA GLU A 38 -9.16 2.53 -11.92
C GLU A 38 -9.51 2.68 -10.42
N ALA A 39 -8.65 3.33 -9.63
CA ALA A 39 -8.82 3.38 -8.19
C ALA A 39 -9.74 4.51 -7.75
N ILE A 40 -10.73 4.18 -6.92
CA ILE A 40 -11.68 5.11 -6.32
C ILE A 40 -10.98 5.95 -5.25
N GLU A 41 -11.26 7.24 -5.20
CA GLU A 41 -10.77 8.14 -4.16
C GLU A 41 -11.37 7.79 -2.80
N LEU A 42 -10.52 7.75 -1.77
CA LEU A 42 -10.91 7.25 -0.45
C LEU A 42 -11.95 8.14 0.24
N GLU A 43 -11.79 9.45 0.19
CA GLU A 43 -12.69 10.39 0.89
C GLU A 43 -14.09 10.33 0.30
N SER A 44 -14.21 10.46 -1.01
CA SER A 44 -15.50 10.34 -1.72
C SER A 44 -16.19 8.99 -1.47
N PHE A 45 -15.40 7.93 -1.33
CA PHE A 45 -15.92 6.60 -1.03
C PHE A 45 -16.44 6.48 0.41
N ILE A 46 -15.73 7.04 1.39
CA ILE A 46 -16.17 7.08 2.78
C ILE A 46 -17.50 7.84 2.91
N ASP A 47 -17.62 8.99 2.24
CA ASP A 47 -18.85 9.77 2.20
C ASP A 47 -20.02 8.99 1.61
N ALA A 48 -19.81 8.27 0.52
CA ALA A 48 -20.81 7.40 -0.07
C ALA A 48 -21.23 6.24 0.87
N LEU A 49 -20.29 5.70 1.66
CA LEU A 49 -20.58 4.67 2.65
C LEU A 49 -21.39 5.20 3.85
N LEU A 50 -21.18 6.45 4.24
CA LEU A 50 -22.00 7.09 5.29
C LEU A 50 -23.45 7.25 4.86
N VAL A 51 -23.69 7.45 3.56
CA VAL A 51 -25.06 7.52 3.01
C VAL A 51 -25.67 6.12 2.82
N SER A 52 -24.91 5.16 2.30
CA SER A 52 -25.42 3.81 1.98
C SER A 52 -25.59 2.90 3.21
N MET A 53 -24.94 3.23 4.33
CA MET A 53 -25.01 2.52 5.63
C MET A 53 -24.96 0.99 5.49
N PRO A 54 -23.87 0.39 5.01
CA PRO A 54 -23.76 -1.06 4.89
C PRO A 54 -23.87 -1.71 6.28
N ALA A 55 -24.32 -2.96 6.32
CA ALA A 55 -24.40 -3.73 7.56
C ALA A 55 -23.02 -3.77 8.26
N ARG A 56 -23.01 -3.54 9.59
CA ARG A 56 -21.79 -3.54 10.40
C ARG A 56 -21.67 -4.81 11.21
N VAL A 57 -20.45 -5.32 11.27
CA VAL A 57 -20.07 -6.47 12.09
C VAL A 57 -19.19 -5.98 13.24
N ALA A 58 -19.39 -6.53 14.44
CA ALA A 58 -18.61 -6.18 15.60
C ALA A 58 -17.10 -6.46 15.37
N GLY A 59 -16.25 -5.63 15.96
CA GLY A 59 -14.79 -5.76 15.87
C GLY A 59 -14.12 -4.77 14.93
N THR A 60 -12.87 -5.07 14.59
CA THR A 60 -12.01 -4.20 13.79
C THR A 60 -11.54 -4.91 12.52
N SER A 61 -11.60 -4.25 11.39
CA SER A 61 -10.94 -4.68 10.15
C SER A 61 -9.75 -3.80 9.83
N VAL A 62 -8.66 -4.43 9.43
CA VAL A 62 -7.44 -3.77 8.98
C VAL A 62 -7.21 -4.10 7.53
N PHE A 63 -7.27 -3.10 6.67
CA PHE A 63 -6.96 -3.22 5.25
C PHE A 63 -5.56 -2.68 4.98
N MET A 64 -4.67 -3.55 4.56
CA MET A 64 -3.31 -3.14 4.19
C MET A 64 -3.30 -2.51 2.80
N THR A 65 -2.68 -1.34 2.69
CA THR A 65 -2.60 -0.59 1.43
C THR A 65 -1.22 0.06 1.27
N SER A 66 -0.77 0.19 0.04
CA SER A 66 0.42 0.96 -0.31
C SER A 66 0.12 2.43 -0.66
N ASN A 67 -1.16 2.77 -0.86
CA ASN A 67 -1.61 4.09 -1.27
C ASN A 67 -2.62 4.68 -0.27
N ASN A 68 -2.26 5.79 0.35
CA ASN A 68 -3.06 6.41 1.41
C ASN A 68 -4.30 7.18 0.91
N GLY A 69 -4.36 7.55 -0.37
CA GLY A 69 -5.44 8.35 -0.95
C GLY A 69 -6.52 7.54 -1.66
N ARG A 70 -6.41 6.21 -1.71
CA ARG A 70 -7.26 5.34 -2.51
C ARG A 70 -7.87 4.21 -1.71
N VAL A 71 -9.04 3.76 -2.17
CA VAL A 71 -9.72 2.62 -1.57
C VAL A 71 -8.94 1.34 -1.83
N PRO A 72 -8.55 0.56 -0.80
CA PRO A 72 -7.88 -0.72 -0.99
C PRO A 72 -8.77 -1.71 -1.75
N ASN A 73 -8.21 -2.43 -2.74
CA ASN A 73 -8.94 -3.44 -3.48
C ASN A 73 -9.54 -4.53 -2.58
N ALA A 74 -8.81 -4.93 -1.52
CA ALA A 74 -9.34 -5.87 -0.52
C ALA A 74 -10.63 -5.38 0.15
N MET A 75 -10.76 -4.05 0.40
CA MET A 75 -11.97 -3.47 0.97
C MET A 75 -13.13 -3.46 -0.03
N LEU A 76 -12.86 -3.12 -1.30
CA LEU A 76 -13.88 -3.19 -2.36
C LEU A 76 -14.39 -4.62 -2.53
N HIS A 77 -13.50 -5.61 -2.60
CA HIS A 77 -13.87 -7.02 -2.69
C HIS A 77 -14.68 -7.49 -1.49
N ASN A 78 -14.26 -7.14 -0.27
CA ASN A 78 -15.01 -7.47 0.93
C ASN A 78 -16.42 -6.88 0.88
N LEU A 79 -16.56 -5.62 0.50
CA LEU A 79 -17.86 -4.96 0.41
C LEU A 79 -18.75 -5.53 -0.70
N MET A 80 -18.17 -5.83 -1.87
CA MET A 80 -18.91 -6.40 -3.01
C MET A 80 -19.45 -7.81 -2.71
N HIS A 81 -18.64 -8.66 -2.09
CA HIS A 81 -18.97 -10.07 -1.87
C HIS A 81 -19.69 -10.31 -0.55
N ASN A 82 -19.17 -9.77 0.55
CA ASN A 82 -19.73 -10.00 1.88
C ASN A 82 -20.80 -8.96 2.26
N LYS A 83 -20.82 -7.79 1.60
CA LYS A 83 -21.80 -6.68 1.83
C LYS A 83 -21.81 -6.16 3.26
N VAL A 84 -20.73 -6.38 4.01
CA VAL A 84 -20.57 -5.94 5.40
C VAL A 84 -19.24 -5.21 5.58
N LEU A 85 -19.21 -4.33 6.59
CA LEU A 85 -17.99 -3.72 7.10
C LEU A 85 -17.94 -3.89 8.62
N HIS A 86 -16.75 -3.90 9.20
CA HIS A 86 -16.60 -3.89 10.65
C HIS A 86 -16.95 -2.51 11.23
N GLU A 87 -17.26 -2.47 12.51
CA GLU A 87 -17.55 -1.22 13.23
C GLU A 87 -16.38 -0.25 13.17
N ARG A 88 -15.15 -0.79 13.24
CA ARG A 88 -13.90 -0.04 13.05
C ARG A 88 -13.15 -0.54 11.83
N VAL A 89 -12.75 0.39 10.98
CA VAL A 89 -11.99 0.14 9.77
C VAL A 89 -10.67 0.89 9.83
N ILE A 90 -9.56 0.19 9.76
CA ILE A 90 -8.21 0.76 9.77
C ILE A 90 -7.55 0.52 8.43
N LEU A 91 -7.09 1.58 7.81
CA LEU A 91 -6.27 1.55 6.59
C LEU A 91 -4.80 1.64 7.02
N LEU A 92 -4.11 0.50 6.97
CA LEU A 92 -2.72 0.41 7.41
C LEU A 92 -1.78 0.49 6.22
N THR A 93 -0.87 1.47 6.25
CA THR A 93 0.24 1.59 5.30
C THR A 93 1.57 1.40 6.01
N LEU A 94 2.37 0.46 5.52
CA LEU A 94 3.76 0.31 5.93
C LEU A 94 4.65 1.03 4.92
N ARG A 95 5.39 2.05 5.38
CA ARG A 95 6.30 2.85 4.55
C ARG A 95 7.75 2.56 4.92
N THR A 96 8.58 2.32 3.92
CA THR A 96 10.03 2.29 4.12
C THR A 96 10.61 3.67 3.83
N GLU A 97 11.34 4.23 4.79
CA GLU A 97 12.03 5.52 4.66
C GLU A 97 13.47 5.33 4.17
N ASP A 98 14.04 6.36 3.55
CA ASP A 98 15.42 6.37 3.06
C ASP A 98 16.48 6.47 4.18
N ALA A 99 16.08 6.28 5.42
CA ALA A 99 16.94 6.23 6.60
C ALA A 99 17.12 4.77 7.08
N PRO A 100 18.28 4.43 7.70
CA PRO A 100 18.48 3.07 8.23
C PRO A 100 17.54 2.74 9.39
N TYR A 101 17.20 3.72 10.21
CA TYR A 101 16.31 3.60 11.36
C TYR A 101 15.38 4.80 11.46
N VAL A 102 14.13 4.60 11.84
CA VAL A 102 13.15 5.66 12.09
C VAL A 102 12.99 5.88 13.59
N HIS A 103 13.04 7.13 14.00
CA HIS A 103 12.87 7.50 15.42
C HIS A 103 11.44 7.16 15.89
N ASN A 104 11.33 6.63 17.11
CA ASN A 104 10.08 6.14 17.69
C ASN A 104 8.90 7.13 17.65
N VAL A 105 9.16 8.42 17.80
CA VAL A 105 8.14 9.49 17.79
C VAL A 105 7.46 9.65 16.42
N ARG A 106 8.16 9.34 15.34
CA ARG A 106 7.64 9.45 13.96
C ARG A 106 7.26 8.10 13.34
N ARG A 107 7.33 7.03 14.13
CA ARG A 107 7.11 5.67 13.63
C ARG A 107 5.67 5.40 13.21
N VAL A 108 4.71 5.90 13.98
CA VAL A 108 3.28 5.68 13.71
C VAL A 108 2.59 7.03 13.64
N GLN A 109 1.79 7.23 12.61
CA GLN A 109 0.92 8.39 12.44
C GLN A 109 -0.51 7.87 12.34
N ILE A 110 -1.41 8.41 13.15
CA ILE A 110 -2.82 8.04 13.19
C ILE A 110 -3.64 9.26 12.79
N GLU A 111 -4.52 9.06 11.84
CA GLU A 111 -5.46 10.07 11.37
C GLU A 111 -6.87 9.47 11.37
N GLN A 112 -7.80 10.13 12.03
CA GLN A 112 -9.21 9.74 11.99
C GLN A 112 -9.90 10.41 10.79
N LEU A 113 -10.31 9.60 9.82
CA LEU A 113 -10.99 10.08 8.60
C LEU A 113 -12.51 10.24 8.82
N SER A 114 -13.09 9.37 9.67
CA SER A 114 -14.50 9.43 10.04
C SER A 114 -14.70 8.73 11.40
N PRO A 115 -15.88 8.75 11.99
CA PRO A 115 -16.14 8.05 13.26
C PRO A 115 -15.82 6.55 13.25
N THR A 116 -15.81 5.93 12.06
CA THR A 116 -15.57 4.49 11.89
C THR A 116 -14.32 4.15 11.07
N PHE A 117 -13.64 5.16 10.49
CA PHE A 117 -12.47 4.96 9.63
C PHE A 117 -11.22 5.67 10.18
N TRP A 118 -10.12 4.95 10.23
CA TRP A 118 -8.81 5.45 10.63
C TRP A 118 -7.77 5.13 9.56
N ARG A 119 -6.86 6.06 9.36
CA ARG A 119 -5.65 5.86 8.57
C ARG A 119 -4.47 5.73 9.53
N VAL A 120 -3.71 4.68 9.38
CA VAL A 120 -2.50 4.43 10.17
C VAL A 120 -1.34 4.26 9.20
N VAL A 121 -0.31 5.11 9.36
CA VAL A 121 0.93 5.01 8.58
C VAL A 121 2.05 4.65 9.53
N ALA A 122 2.68 3.50 9.30
CA ALA A 122 3.83 3.06 10.06
C ALA A 122 5.09 3.15 9.19
N SER A 123 6.05 3.97 9.62
CA SER A 123 7.32 4.21 8.93
C SER A 123 8.44 3.40 9.57
N TYR A 124 9.22 2.72 8.72
CA TYR A 124 10.38 1.92 9.10
C TYR A 124 11.59 2.29 8.28
N GLY A 125 12.75 2.24 8.89
CA GLY A 125 14.01 2.37 8.17
C GLY A 125 14.31 1.11 7.35
N TRP A 126 15.15 1.23 6.32
CA TRP A 126 15.48 0.10 5.43
C TRP A 126 16.25 -1.04 6.14
N ARG A 127 16.79 -0.83 7.35
CA ARG A 127 17.42 -1.87 8.20
C ARG A 127 16.46 -2.47 9.24
N GLU A 128 15.25 -1.93 9.36
CA GLU A 128 14.27 -2.39 10.34
C GLU A 128 13.32 -3.41 9.72
N THR A 129 12.88 -4.34 10.52
CA THR A 129 11.82 -5.29 10.12
C THR A 129 10.48 -4.76 10.61
N PRO A 130 9.50 -4.54 9.72
CA PRO A 130 8.17 -4.11 10.11
C PRO A 130 7.50 -5.13 11.05
N ASN A 131 6.96 -4.63 12.16
CA ASN A 131 6.20 -5.43 13.12
C ASN A 131 4.82 -4.79 13.33
N VAL A 132 3.80 -5.46 12.81
CA VAL A 132 2.41 -4.99 12.87
C VAL A 132 1.86 -5.00 14.30
N GLU A 133 2.28 -5.96 15.13
CA GLU A 133 1.88 -6.06 16.52
C GLU A 133 2.37 -4.84 17.34
N GLU A 134 3.61 -4.41 17.12
CA GLU A 134 4.17 -3.19 17.70
C GLU A 134 3.41 -1.93 17.25
N VAL A 135 3.01 -1.87 15.96
CA VAL A 135 2.20 -0.75 15.45
C VAL A 135 0.89 -0.65 16.23
N PHE A 136 0.16 -1.76 16.40
CA PHE A 136 -1.13 -1.71 17.12
C PHE A 136 -0.97 -1.47 18.62
N HIS A 137 0.11 -1.94 19.23
CA HIS A 137 0.42 -1.59 20.61
C HIS A 137 0.60 -0.06 20.76
N ARG A 138 1.30 0.58 19.83
CA ARG A 138 1.47 2.04 19.81
C ARG A 138 0.16 2.77 19.53
N CYS A 139 -0.65 2.27 18.59
CA CYS A 139 -1.99 2.81 18.33
C CYS A 139 -2.86 2.80 19.60
N GLY A 140 -2.75 1.74 20.42
CA GLY A 140 -3.44 1.65 21.70
C GLY A 140 -3.04 2.74 22.70
N LEU A 141 -1.78 3.15 22.73
CA LEU A 141 -1.29 4.25 23.57
C LEU A 141 -1.83 5.63 23.13
N GLU A 142 -2.15 5.78 21.85
CA GLU A 142 -2.74 6.99 21.26
C GLU A 142 -4.29 6.96 21.20
N GLY A 143 -4.92 6.00 21.88
CA GLY A 143 -6.38 5.92 22.03
C GLY A 143 -7.09 5.03 21.00
N LEU A 144 -6.38 4.50 20.00
CA LEU A 144 -6.93 3.54 19.03
C LEU A 144 -6.64 2.10 19.52
N SER A 145 -7.36 1.65 20.55
CA SER A 145 -7.21 0.30 21.08
C SER A 145 -7.78 -0.75 20.12
N CYS A 146 -6.95 -1.67 19.68
CA CYS A 146 -7.32 -2.80 18.84
C CYS A 146 -6.97 -4.11 19.58
N ARG A 147 -7.97 -4.95 19.77
CA ARG A 147 -7.75 -6.30 20.30
C ARG A 147 -7.41 -7.22 19.14
N MET A 148 -6.21 -7.79 19.14
CA MET A 148 -5.73 -8.66 18.04
C MET A 148 -6.68 -9.82 17.75
N MET A 149 -7.28 -10.41 18.78
CA MET A 149 -8.24 -11.54 18.64
C MET A 149 -9.59 -11.13 18.02
N GLU A 150 -9.93 -9.85 18.02
CA GLU A 150 -11.16 -9.29 17.44
C GLU A 150 -10.86 -8.47 16.16
N THR A 151 -9.64 -8.64 15.61
CA THR A 151 -9.16 -7.89 14.46
C THR A 151 -8.96 -8.80 13.25
N SER A 152 -9.64 -8.49 12.16
CA SER A 152 -9.50 -9.19 10.87
C SER A 152 -8.56 -8.43 9.95
N PHE A 153 -7.53 -9.10 9.43
CA PHE A 153 -6.58 -8.50 8.49
C PHE A 153 -6.93 -8.88 7.05
N PHE A 154 -7.02 -7.87 6.20
CA PHE A 154 -7.29 -8.02 4.78
C PHE A 154 -6.11 -7.49 3.97
N MET A 155 -5.55 -8.35 3.12
CA MET A 155 -4.49 -8.00 2.19
C MET A 155 -4.92 -8.36 0.78
N SER A 156 -4.62 -7.48 -0.19
CA SER A 156 -4.76 -7.83 -1.61
C SER A 156 -3.41 -8.31 -2.14
N HIS A 157 -3.44 -9.40 -2.88
CA HIS A 157 -2.30 -9.86 -3.68
C HIS A 157 -2.63 -9.60 -5.14
N GLU A 158 -1.83 -8.79 -5.80
CA GLU A 158 -1.98 -8.50 -7.22
C GLU A 158 -0.94 -9.28 -8.02
N SER A 159 -1.39 -10.04 -8.99
CA SER A 159 -0.52 -10.75 -9.93
C SER A 159 -0.70 -10.20 -11.33
N LEU A 160 0.42 -9.83 -11.97
CA LEU A 160 0.44 -9.40 -13.36
C LEU A 160 0.32 -10.61 -14.28
N ILE A 161 -0.81 -10.73 -14.99
CA ILE A 161 -1.02 -11.74 -16.01
C ILE A 161 -0.78 -11.09 -17.36
N VAL A 162 0.11 -11.67 -18.16
CA VAL A 162 0.33 -11.24 -19.55
C VAL A 162 -0.92 -11.60 -20.36
N GLY A 163 -1.76 -10.60 -20.61
CA GLY A 163 -2.93 -10.77 -21.49
C GLY A 163 -2.47 -10.97 -22.94
N LYS A 164 -2.96 -12.01 -23.61
CA LYS A 164 -2.86 -12.12 -25.04
C LYS A 164 -3.72 -11.02 -25.67
N ARG A 165 -3.12 -9.90 -26.07
CA ARG A 165 -3.79 -8.99 -27.00
C ARG A 165 -3.71 -9.63 -28.38
N PRO A 166 -4.83 -9.80 -29.11
CA PRO A 166 -4.77 -10.06 -30.52
C PRO A 166 -4.08 -8.86 -31.21
N TRP A 167 -3.11 -9.18 -32.07
CA TRP A 167 -2.42 -8.21 -32.91
C TRP A 167 -3.34 -7.87 -34.08
N TYR A 168 -4.13 -6.81 -33.97
CA TYR A 168 -4.77 -6.12 -35.11
C TYR A 168 -4.85 -4.64 -34.84
#